data_dcd27f8eb59d2589caf6aca736f4e788
#
_entry.id   dcd27f8eb59d2589caf6aca736f4e788
#
_cell.length_a   1.000
_cell.length_b   1.000
_cell.length_c   1.000
_cell.angle_alpha   90.00
_cell.angle_beta   90.00
_cell.angle_gamma   90.00
#
_symmetry.space_group_name_H-M   'P 1'
#
loop_
_entity.id
_entity.type
_entity.pdbx_description
1 polymer ?
#
loop_
_entity_poly.entity_id
_entity_poly.type
_entity_poly.pdbx_seq_one_letter_code
_entity_poly.pdbx_strand_id
1 'polypeptide(L)'
;IDIDFFKAYNDTYGHLAGDACLKRVASVLRSSAKGYEDFVARYGGEEFVVLLPDTGLDAATVMGERLRGAIESEGLEHAGTPDGSTQVTVSVGVASAVASEETTPGDLIRAADTCLYRAKAASRNCVVC
;
A
#
# COMPACT_ATOMS: atom_id res chain seq x y z
N ILE A 1 -2.53 0.84 1.93
CA ILE A 1 -1.53 0.97 0.84
C ILE A 1 -2.19 1.64 -0.35
N ASP A 2 -1.50 2.54 -1.00
CA ASP A 2 -2.00 3.25 -2.18
C ASP A 2 -0.85 3.43 -3.19
N ILE A 3 -1.14 3.23 -4.48
CA ILE A 3 -0.15 3.39 -5.55
C ILE A 3 0.09 4.86 -5.80
N ASP A 4 1.33 5.29 -5.66
CA ASP A 4 1.72 6.69 -5.83
C ASP A 4 1.51 7.17 -7.26
N PHE A 5 0.87 8.34 -7.40
CA PHE A 5 0.61 8.99 -8.68
C PHE A 5 -0.14 8.11 -9.72
N PHE A 6 -0.99 7.17 -9.28
CA PHE A 6 -1.66 6.23 -10.18
C PHE A 6 -2.54 6.92 -11.23
N LYS A 7 -3.15 8.06 -10.90
CA LYS A 7 -3.86 8.86 -11.90
C LYS A 7 -2.92 9.30 -13.04
N ALA A 8 -1.74 9.82 -12.70
CA ALA A 8 -0.74 10.23 -13.70
C ALA A 8 -0.24 9.03 -14.53
N TYR A 9 -0.16 7.85 -13.92
CA TYR A 9 0.12 6.59 -14.64
C TYR A 9 -0.95 6.32 -15.71
N ASN A 10 -2.23 6.37 -15.33
CA ASN A 10 -3.34 6.18 -16.27
C ASN A 10 -3.35 7.25 -17.37
N ASP A 11 -3.09 8.50 -17.02
CA ASP A 11 -3.05 9.61 -17.98
C ASP A 11 -1.91 9.44 -19.00
N THR A 12 -0.79 8.80 -18.59
CA THR A 12 0.39 8.56 -19.44
C THR A 12 0.25 7.31 -20.30
N TYR A 13 -0.20 6.19 -19.72
CA TYR A 13 -0.17 4.87 -20.36
C TYR A 13 -1.55 4.31 -20.73
N GLY A 14 -2.62 4.98 -20.30
CA GLY A 14 -4.00 4.54 -20.50
C GLY A 14 -4.50 3.54 -19.46
N HIS A 15 -5.81 3.41 -19.36
CA HIS A 15 -6.48 2.58 -18.34
C HIS A 15 -6.16 1.08 -18.45
N LEU A 16 -5.92 0.55 -19.65
CA LEU A 16 -5.55 -0.86 -19.81
C LEU A 16 -4.18 -1.16 -19.18
N ALA A 17 -3.21 -0.24 -19.31
CA ALA A 17 -1.93 -0.35 -18.64
C ALA A 17 -2.08 -0.19 -17.12
N GLY A 18 -2.96 0.71 -16.66
CA GLY A 18 -3.31 0.86 -15.26
C GLY A 18 -3.88 -0.42 -14.65
N ASP A 19 -4.79 -1.09 -15.36
CA ASP A 19 -5.33 -2.39 -14.92
C ASP A 19 -4.24 -3.48 -14.84
N ALA A 20 -3.29 -3.50 -15.76
CA ALA A 20 -2.15 -4.41 -15.71
C ALA A 20 -1.23 -4.09 -14.52
N CYS A 21 -0.96 -2.80 -14.26
CA CYS A 21 -0.22 -2.34 -13.09
C CYS A 21 -0.89 -2.78 -11.79
N LEU A 22 -2.19 -2.55 -11.63
CA LEU A 22 -2.97 -3.00 -10.45
C LEU A 22 -2.87 -4.50 -10.22
N LYS A 23 -2.98 -5.32 -11.27
CA LYS A 23 -2.82 -6.77 -11.19
C LYS A 23 -1.41 -7.17 -10.76
N ARG A 24 -0.40 -6.49 -11.26
CA ARG A 24 1.00 -6.75 -10.87
C ARG A 24 1.23 -6.40 -9.41
N VAL A 25 0.82 -5.21 -8.97
CA VAL A 25 0.89 -4.78 -7.56
C VAL A 25 0.18 -5.79 -6.65
N ALA A 26 -1.05 -6.18 -6.98
CA ALA A 26 -1.79 -7.19 -6.21
C ALA A 26 -1.03 -8.52 -6.10
N SER A 27 -0.41 -8.98 -7.19
CA SER A 27 0.39 -10.21 -7.22
C SER A 27 1.61 -10.11 -6.30
N VAL A 28 2.33 -8.98 -6.33
CA VAL A 28 3.51 -8.73 -5.49
C VAL A 28 3.12 -8.67 -4.01
N LEU A 29 2.05 -7.94 -3.67
CA LEU A 29 1.56 -7.86 -2.30
C LEU A 29 1.22 -9.26 -1.76
N ARG A 30 0.48 -10.06 -2.52
CA ARG A 30 0.13 -11.45 -2.13
C ARG A 30 1.33 -12.36 -1.96
N SER A 31 2.33 -12.26 -2.84
CA SER A 31 3.54 -13.09 -2.75
C SER A 31 4.46 -12.66 -1.61
N SER A 32 4.36 -11.42 -1.16
CA SER A 32 5.19 -10.84 -0.10
C SER A 32 4.55 -10.94 1.28
N ALA A 33 3.22 -10.93 1.39
CA ALA A 33 2.49 -11.27 2.62
C ALA A 33 2.53 -12.80 2.79
N LYS A 34 3.40 -13.29 3.67
CA LYS A 34 3.71 -14.74 3.80
C LYS A 34 3.16 -15.38 5.07
N GLY A 35 2.47 -14.64 5.92
CA GLY A 35 1.77 -15.19 7.08
C GLY A 35 0.64 -16.12 6.61
N TYR A 36 0.41 -17.21 7.33
CA TYR A 36 -0.64 -18.18 6.97
C TYR A 36 -2.05 -17.55 6.94
N GLU A 37 -2.26 -16.52 7.76
CA GLU A 37 -3.53 -15.81 7.91
C GLU A 37 -3.50 -14.39 7.33
N ASP A 38 -2.37 -13.98 6.70
CA ASP A 38 -2.28 -12.67 6.07
C ASP A 38 -3.29 -12.57 4.92
N PHE A 39 -4.03 -11.48 4.90
CA PHE A 39 -5.05 -11.27 3.89
C PHE A 39 -4.77 -9.99 3.10
N VAL A 40 -4.77 -10.09 1.79
CA VAL A 40 -4.56 -8.98 0.86
C VAL A 40 -5.81 -8.79 0.00
N ALA A 41 -6.36 -7.58 -0.01
CA ALA A 41 -7.50 -7.23 -0.84
C ALA A 41 -7.31 -5.85 -1.48
N ARG A 42 -7.92 -5.66 -2.65
CA ARG A 42 -8.11 -4.32 -3.21
C ARG A 42 -9.29 -3.67 -2.50
N TYR A 43 -9.04 -2.51 -1.89
CA TYR A 43 -10.06 -1.77 -1.13
C TYR A 43 -10.94 -0.92 -2.06
N GLY A 44 -10.33 -0.27 -3.04
CA GLY A 44 -11.02 0.52 -4.07
C GLY A 44 -10.01 1.30 -4.92
N GLY A 45 -10.33 1.60 -6.17
CA GLY A 45 -9.41 2.36 -7.03
C GLY A 45 -8.00 1.77 -7.09
N GLU A 46 -7.02 2.51 -6.63
CA GLU A 46 -5.61 2.12 -6.50
C GLU A 46 -5.20 1.70 -5.08
N GLU A 47 -6.18 1.57 -4.18
CA GLU A 47 -5.96 1.27 -2.78
C GLU A 47 -6.05 -0.23 -2.48
N PHE A 48 -5.14 -0.70 -1.63
CA PHE A 48 -5.08 -2.07 -1.11
C PHE A 48 -5.08 -2.07 0.41
N VAL A 49 -5.67 -3.10 0.99
CA VAL A 49 -5.59 -3.39 2.41
C VAL A 49 -4.87 -4.72 2.63
N VAL A 50 -4.03 -4.74 3.64
CA VAL A 50 -3.38 -5.96 4.13
C VAL A 50 -3.71 -6.12 5.60
N LEU A 51 -4.35 -7.21 5.95
CA LEU A 51 -4.66 -7.56 7.34
C LEU A 51 -3.62 -8.57 7.82
N LEU A 52 -3.07 -8.29 8.99
CA LEU A 52 -2.01 -9.07 9.63
C LEU A 52 -2.51 -9.49 11.03
N PRO A 53 -3.22 -10.62 11.14
CA PRO A 53 -3.68 -11.12 12.44
C PRO A 53 -2.52 -11.33 13.41
N ASP A 54 -2.77 -11.16 14.69
CA ASP A 54 -1.84 -11.36 15.81
C ASP A 54 -0.49 -10.64 15.64
N THR A 55 -0.50 -9.47 14.95
CA THR A 55 0.71 -8.74 14.60
C THR A 55 0.68 -7.35 15.26
N GLY A 56 1.65 -7.09 16.13
CA GLY A 56 1.83 -5.78 16.76
C GLY A 56 2.39 -4.74 15.80
N LEU A 57 2.30 -3.45 16.20
CA LEU A 57 2.64 -2.30 15.34
C LEU A 57 4.04 -2.38 14.74
N ASP A 58 5.07 -2.74 15.52
CA ASP A 58 6.45 -2.81 15.05
C ASP A 58 6.61 -3.86 13.94
N ALA A 59 6.05 -5.06 14.13
CA ALA A 59 6.10 -6.12 13.14
C ALA A 59 5.27 -5.77 11.89
N ALA A 60 4.13 -5.13 12.07
CA ALA A 60 3.31 -4.64 10.96
C ALA A 60 4.04 -3.55 10.16
N THR A 61 4.79 -2.66 10.82
CA THR A 61 5.62 -1.64 10.17
C THR A 61 6.74 -2.27 9.35
N VAL A 62 7.43 -3.27 9.89
CA VAL A 62 8.45 -4.05 9.15
C VAL A 62 7.83 -4.73 7.92
N MET A 63 6.63 -5.29 8.05
CA MET A 63 5.90 -5.84 6.92
C MET A 63 5.55 -4.76 5.89
N GLY A 64 5.09 -3.59 6.32
CA GLY A 64 4.82 -2.45 5.45
C GLY A 64 6.03 -2.07 4.60
N GLU A 65 7.21 -1.95 5.21
CA GLU A 65 8.47 -1.67 4.49
C GLU A 65 8.85 -2.78 3.50
N ARG A 66 8.63 -4.03 3.88
CA ARG A 66 8.87 -5.16 2.99
C ARG A 66 7.95 -5.11 1.76
N LEU A 67 6.67 -4.82 1.95
CA LEU A 67 5.70 -4.71 0.85
C LEU A 67 6.04 -3.53 -0.07
N ARG A 68 6.35 -2.37 0.51
CA ARG A 68 6.79 -1.18 -0.22
C ARG A 68 8.03 -1.49 -1.08
N GLY A 69 9.07 -2.02 -0.46
CA GLY A 69 10.32 -2.36 -1.14
C GLY A 69 10.16 -3.45 -2.22
N ALA A 70 9.23 -4.41 -2.02
CA ALA A 70 8.92 -5.41 -3.02
C ALA A 70 8.28 -4.79 -4.28
N ILE A 71 7.36 -3.81 -4.11
CA ILE A 71 6.77 -3.08 -5.24
C ILE A 71 7.84 -2.26 -5.97
N GLU A 72 8.63 -1.49 -5.23
CA GLU A 72 9.72 -0.68 -5.81
C GLU A 72 10.71 -1.55 -6.61
N SER A 73 11.06 -2.74 -6.08
CA SER A 73 11.98 -3.67 -6.72
C SER A 73 11.46 -4.30 -8.02
N GLU A 74 10.15 -4.22 -8.29
CA GLU A 74 9.58 -4.64 -9.58
C GLU A 74 10.04 -3.76 -10.74
N GLY A 75 10.45 -2.52 -10.47
CA GLY A 75 10.95 -1.60 -11.48
C GLY A 75 9.92 -1.28 -12.57
N LEU A 76 8.62 -1.30 -12.25
CA LEU A 76 7.58 -0.95 -13.23
C LEU A 76 7.74 0.52 -13.61
N GLU A 77 7.99 0.78 -14.90
CA GLU A 77 8.22 2.12 -15.41
C GLU A 77 7.02 3.04 -15.16
N HIS A 78 7.31 4.28 -14.72
CA HIS A 78 6.34 5.34 -14.54
C HIS A 78 6.91 6.71 -14.97
N ALA A 79 6.82 7.03 -16.26
CA ALA A 79 7.36 8.28 -16.82
C ALA A 79 6.56 9.53 -16.45
N GLY A 80 5.36 9.39 -15.89
CA GLY A 80 4.45 10.51 -15.58
C GLY A 80 4.51 11.01 -14.14
N THR A 81 5.51 10.64 -13.35
CA THR A 81 5.58 11.06 -11.93
C THR A 81 5.96 12.52 -11.80
N PRO A 82 5.19 13.33 -11.02
CA PRO A 82 5.50 14.75 -10.83
C PRO A 82 6.77 15.00 -10.01
N ASP A 83 7.23 14.03 -9.23
CA ASP A 83 8.40 14.14 -8.36
C ASP A 83 9.71 13.70 -9.03
N GLY A 84 9.63 13.27 -10.30
CA GLY A 84 10.80 12.83 -11.07
C GLY A 84 11.22 11.38 -10.79
N SER A 85 10.47 10.63 -9.99
CA SER A 85 10.67 9.18 -9.90
C SER A 85 10.36 8.55 -11.25
N THR A 86 10.96 7.40 -11.56
CA THR A 86 10.82 6.76 -12.87
C THR A 86 10.12 5.41 -12.80
N GLN A 87 9.59 5.07 -11.64
CA GLN A 87 8.98 3.76 -11.40
C GLN A 87 7.77 3.85 -10.46
N VAL A 88 6.92 2.84 -10.54
CA VAL A 88 5.76 2.69 -9.66
C VAL A 88 6.23 2.44 -8.22
N THR A 89 5.73 3.25 -7.30
CA THR A 89 5.92 3.12 -5.86
C THR A 89 4.59 3.08 -5.12
N VAL A 90 4.62 2.78 -3.84
CA VAL A 90 3.45 2.81 -2.98
C VAL A 90 3.73 3.55 -1.68
N SER A 91 2.75 4.27 -1.19
CA SER A 91 2.71 4.78 0.18
C SER A 91 1.93 3.82 1.07
N VAL A 92 2.38 3.66 2.30
CA VAL A 92 1.81 2.69 3.26
C VAL A 92 1.49 3.37 4.58
N GLY A 93 0.24 3.25 5.03
CA GLY A 93 -0.17 3.59 6.38
C GLY A 93 -0.36 2.33 7.20
N VAL A 94 0.21 2.28 8.39
CA VAL A 94 0.14 1.13 9.30
C VAL A 94 -0.56 1.53 10.59
N ALA A 95 -1.45 0.67 11.06
CA ALA A 95 -2.07 0.78 12.38
C ALA A 95 -2.24 -0.60 13.00
N SER A 96 -2.23 -0.67 14.31
CA SER A 96 -2.49 -1.89 15.07
C SER A 96 -3.43 -1.58 16.22
N ALA A 97 -4.33 -2.51 16.52
CA ALA A 97 -5.21 -2.44 17.68
C ALA A 97 -5.43 -3.83 18.24
N VAL A 98 -5.60 -3.89 19.55
CA VAL A 98 -6.10 -5.11 20.22
C VAL A 98 -7.63 -5.10 20.13
N ALA A 99 -8.19 -6.21 19.68
CA ALA A 99 -9.64 -6.36 19.58
C ALA A 99 -10.29 -6.20 20.97
N SER A 100 -11.29 -5.33 21.08
CA SER A 100 -12.10 -5.10 22.27
C SER A 100 -13.52 -4.74 21.86
N GLU A 101 -14.44 -4.71 22.82
CA GLU A 101 -15.82 -4.28 22.56
C GLU A 101 -15.91 -2.80 22.13
N GLU A 102 -14.91 -1.99 22.48
CA GLU A 102 -14.86 -0.56 22.16
C GLU A 102 -14.15 -0.25 20.84
N THR A 103 -13.41 -1.21 20.26
CA THR A 103 -12.63 -1.00 19.04
C THR A 103 -13.32 -1.62 17.83
N THR A 104 -13.75 -0.80 16.90
CA THR A 104 -14.40 -1.29 15.68
C THR A 104 -13.37 -1.49 14.55
N PRO A 105 -13.64 -2.37 13.56
CA PRO A 105 -12.83 -2.46 12.36
C PRO A 105 -12.67 -1.13 11.62
N GLY A 106 -13.69 -0.28 11.66
CA GLY A 106 -13.66 1.06 11.05
C GLY A 106 -12.67 2.00 11.73
N ASP A 107 -12.44 1.85 13.05
CA ASP A 107 -11.45 2.68 13.77
C ASP A 107 -10.04 2.30 13.36
N LEU A 108 -9.76 1.01 13.20
CA LEU A 108 -8.46 0.53 12.73
C LEU A 108 -8.17 1.00 11.30
N ILE A 109 -9.15 0.89 10.40
CA ILE A 109 -9.01 1.39 9.02
C ILE A 109 -8.76 2.89 9.02
N ARG A 110 -9.49 3.67 9.81
CA ARG A 110 -9.33 5.13 9.90
C ARG A 110 -7.95 5.53 10.44
N ALA A 111 -7.42 4.78 11.41
CA ALA A 111 -6.07 5.01 11.92
C ALA A 111 -5.02 4.76 10.82
N ALA A 112 -5.11 3.64 10.10
CA ALA A 112 -4.22 3.33 8.99
C ALA A 112 -4.33 4.37 7.86
N ASP A 113 -5.53 4.84 7.54
CA ASP A 113 -5.76 5.89 6.52
C ASP A 113 -5.12 7.23 6.93
N THR A 114 -5.19 7.59 8.20
CA THR A 114 -4.51 8.78 8.73
C THR A 114 -2.99 8.68 8.53
N CYS A 115 -2.40 7.51 8.78
CA CYS A 115 -0.98 7.28 8.55
C CYS A 115 -0.63 7.27 7.06
N LEU A 116 -1.49 6.70 6.21
CA LEU A 116 -1.34 6.75 4.76
C LEU A 116 -1.35 8.18 4.21
N TYR A 117 -2.28 9.00 4.70
CA TYR A 117 -2.32 10.43 4.34
C TYR A 117 -1.00 11.14 4.69
N ARG A 118 -0.44 10.86 5.88
CA ARG A 118 0.86 11.41 6.31
C ARG A 118 2.00 10.92 5.42
N ALA A 119 2.00 9.64 5.03
CA ALA A 119 2.98 9.10 4.10
C ALA A 119 2.95 9.84 2.75
N LYS A 120 1.75 10.03 2.20
CA LYS A 120 1.57 10.81 0.94
C LYS A 120 2.01 12.28 1.08
N ALA A 121 1.77 12.91 2.22
CA ALA A 121 2.15 14.29 2.48
C ALA A 121 3.66 14.47 2.70
N ALA A 122 4.36 13.46 3.21
CA ALA A 122 5.80 13.52 3.46
C ALA A 122 6.60 13.49 2.16
N SER A 123 6.72 12.37 1.52
CA SER A 123 7.50 12.22 0.28
C SER A 123 6.96 11.11 -0.62
N ARG A 124 5.85 10.49 -0.24
CA ARG A 124 5.43 9.21 -0.81
C ARG A 124 6.50 8.14 -0.70
N ASN A 125 6.29 6.99 -1.32
CA ASN A 125 7.23 5.85 -1.29
C ASN A 125 7.80 5.59 0.12
N CYS A 126 6.96 5.62 1.13
CA CYS A 126 7.34 5.44 2.53
C CYS A 126 6.24 4.78 3.35
N VAL A 127 6.61 4.33 4.55
CA VAL A 127 5.70 3.75 5.54
C VAL A 127 5.57 4.71 6.71
N VAL A 128 4.33 4.94 7.16
CA VAL A 128 4.03 5.72 8.38
C VAL A 128 3.08 4.92 9.26
N CYS A 129 3.32 4.94 10.55
CA CYS A 129 2.48 4.36 11.59
C CYS A 129 2.05 5.40 12.63
#